data_e8615ea067ccfadd1a380876ee49088b
#
_entry.id   e8615ea067ccfadd1a380876ee49088b
#
_cell.length_a   1.000
_cell.length_b   1.000
_cell.length_c   1.000
_cell.angle_alpha   90.00
_cell.angle_beta   90.00
_cell.angle_gamma   90.00
#
_symmetry.space_group_name_H-M   'P 1'
#
loop_
_entity.id
_entity.type
_entity.pdbx_description
1 polymer ?
#
loop_
_entity_poly.entity_id
_entity_poly.type
_entity_poly.pdbx_seq_one_letter_code
_entity_poly.pdbx_strand_id
1 'polypeptide(L)'
;MPKGLTLQEQAQEVLARAEEKGVQTNFFFRTTFKRYQVQMQILNDLEKEIKELGTTVSKEYVKGRKNIYTNPAITEYNKTATACNGTVATLINIVKSLSEEGENKTTKLDQLLADLSADD
;
A
#
# COMPACT_ATOMS: atom_id res chain seq x y z
N MET A 1 6.39 -24.70 2.72
CA MET A 1 6.23 -23.36 2.10
C MET A 1 5.89 -22.34 3.16
N PRO A 2 6.66 -21.29 3.26
CA PRO A 2 6.24 -20.21 4.15
C PRO A 2 4.94 -19.63 3.63
N LYS A 3 4.00 -19.44 4.53
CA LYS A 3 2.78 -18.72 4.20
C LYS A 3 3.12 -17.26 3.92
N GLY A 4 2.48 -16.67 2.91
CA GLY A 4 2.59 -15.24 2.70
C GLY A 4 2.10 -14.48 3.93
N LEU A 5 2.56 -13.26 4.09
CA LEU A 5 2.12 -12.40 5.19
C LEU A 5 0.64 -12.11 5.07
N THR A 6 -0.06 -12.08 6.21
CA THR A 6 -1.45 -11.61 6.23
C THR A 6 -1.48 -10.11 5.94
N LEU A 7 -2.67 -9.58 5.60
CA LEU A 7 -2.85 -8.15 5.37
C LEU A 7 -2.38 -7.32 6.56
N GLN A 8 -2.74 -7.78 7.76
CA GLN A 8 -2.38 -7.10 9.00
C GLN A 8 -0.87 -7.11 9.21
N GLU A 9 -0.23 -8.24 8.94
CA GLU A 9 1.23 -8.37 9.05
C GLU A 9 1.95 -7.48 8.06
N GLN A 10 1.46 -7.40 6.82
CA GLN A 10 2.03 -6.53 5.79
C GLN A 10 1.90 -5.06 6.18
N ALA A 11 0.73 -4.66 6.67
CA ALA A 11 0.51 -3.29 7.12
C ALA A 11 1.43 -2.95 8.29
N GLN A 12 1.59 -3.86 9.23
CA GLN A 12 2.48 -3.66 10.37
C GLN A 12 3.94 -3.55 9.96
N GLU A 13 4.36 -4.34 8.98
CA GLU A 13 5.72 -4.27 8.47
C GLU A 13 6.01 -2.92 7.80
N VAL A 14 5.08 -2.42 6.99
CA VAL A 14 5.21 -1.10 6.37
C VAL A 14 5.30 -0.02 7.45
N LEU A 15 4.42 -0.09 8.44
CA LEU A 15 4.40 0.88 9.54
C LEU A 15 5.70 0.83 10.35
N ALA A 16 6.20 -0.38 10.64
CA ALA A 16 7.44 -0.56 11.39
C ALA A 16 8.63 0.07 10.66
N ARG A 17 8.70 -0.09 9.34
CA ARG A 17 9.75 0.54 8.53
C ARG A 17 9.65 2.06 8.57
N ALA A 18 8.42 2.59 8.52
CA ALA A 18 8.19 4.02 8.63
C ALA A 18 8.62 4.56 10.00
N GLU A 19 8.30 3.84 11.07
CA GLU A 19 8.69 4.20 12.43
C GLU A 19 10.21 4.19 12.58
N GLU A 20 10.86 3.18 12.05
CA GLU A 20 12.31 3.05 12.04
C GLU A 20 12.99 4.26 11.37
N LYS A 21 12.37 4.79 10.32
CA LYS A 21 12.87 5.93 9.58
C LYS A 21 12.32 7.27 10.09
N GLY A 22 11.42 7.25 11.08
CA GLY A 22 10.86 8.46 11.68
C GLY A 22 9.85 9.20 10.81
N VAL A 23 9.23 8.52 9.85
CA VAL A 23 8.29 9.16 8.91
C VAL A 23 6.82 8.86 9.19
N GLN A 24 6.53 8.09 10.22
CA GLN A 24 5.16 7.62 10.52
C GLN A 24 4.18 8.76 10.84
N THR A 25 4.67 9.93 11.25
CA THR A 25 3.82 11.09 11.55
C THR A 25 3.65 12.02 10.37
N ASN A 26 4.35 11.77 9.26
CA ASN A 26 4.24 12.61 8.07
C ASN A 26 2.86 12.48 7.44
N PHE A 27 2.28 13.62 7.05
CA PHE A 27 0.94 13.68 6.46
C PHE A 27 0.84 12.83 5.19
N PHE A 28 1.80 12.95 4.29
CA PHE A 28 1.78 12.18 3.03
C PHE A 28 1.86 10.68 3.29
N PHE A 29 2.70 10.27 4.23
CA PHE A 29 2.80 8.88 4.61
C PHE A 29 1.46 8.39 5.18
N ARG A 30 0.88 9.13 6.10
CA ARG A 30 -0.36 8.72 6.78
C ARG A 30 -1.52 8.59 5.81
N THR A 31 -1.68 9.53 4.89
CA THR A 31 -2.77 9.47 3.91
C THR A 31 -2.59 8.34 2.92
N THR A 32 -1.36 8.12 2.46
CA THR A 32 -1.05 7.03 1.53
C THR A 32 -1.17 5.68 2.22
N PHE A 33 -0.73 5.58 3.47
CA PHE A 33 -0.85 4.36 4.26
C PHE A 33 -2.32 3.98 4.49
N LYS A 34 -3.18 4.98 4.74
CA LYS A 34 -4.62 4.74 4.87
C LYS A 34 -5.20 4.18 3.57
N ARG A 35 -4.80 4.73 2.43
CA ARG A 35 -5.22 4.22 1.12
C ARG A 35 -4.78 2.77 0.95
N TYR A 36 -3.55 2.45 1.31
CA TYR A 36 -3.03 1.09 1.27
C TYR A 36 -3.90 0.13 2.08
N GLN A 37 -4.22 0.51 3.32
CA GLN A 37 -5.06 -0.32 4.19
C GLN A 37 -6.45 -0.57 3.59
N VAL A 38 -7.07 0.45 3.01
CA VAL A 38 -8.38 0.32 2.36
C VAL A 38 -8.28 -0.60 1.15
N GLN A 39 -7.28 -0.42 0.31
CA GLN A 39 -7.09 -1.27 -0.88
C GLN A 39 -6.86 -2.72 -0.50
N MET A 40 -6.07 -2.98 0.54
CA MET A 40 -5.84 -4.35 1.00
C MET A 40 -7.11 -4.99 1.53
N GLN A 41 -7.97 -4.21 2.21
CA GLN A 41 -9.26 -4.71 2.68
C GLN A 41 -10.17 -5.05 1.50
N ILE A 42 -10.22 -4.20 0.48
CA ILE A 42 -11.00 -4.45 -0.74
C ILE A 42 -10.53 -5.74 -1.42
N LEU A 43 -9.20 -5.91 -1.54
CA LEU A 43 -8.63 -7.13 -2.14
C LEU A 43 -9.05 -8.38 -1.35
N ASN A 44 -9.01 -8.31 -0.03
CA ASN A 44 -9.41 -9.43 0.82
C ASN A 44 -10.89 -9.78 0.62
N ASP A 45 -11.75 -8.77 0.55
CA ASP A 45 -13.19 -8.97 0.35
C ASP A 45 -13.46 -9.57 -1.03
N LEU A 46 -12.76 -9.08 -2.06
CA LEU A 46 -12.90 -9.60 -3.42
C LEU A 46 -12.40 -11.04 -3.53
N GLU A 47 -11.31 -11.38 -2.84
CA GLU A 47 -10.82 -12.76 -2.79
C GLU A 47 -11.87 -13.71 -2.21
N LYS A 48 -12.53 -13.30 -1.15
CA LYS A 48 -13.59 -14.08 -0.54
C LYS A 48 -14.75 -14.28 -1.52
N GLU A 49 -15.16 -13.22 -2.20
CA GLU A 49 -16.24 -13.28 -3.17
C GLU A 49 -15.89 -14.21 -4.34
N ILE A 50 -14.67 -14.14 -4.84
CA ILE A 50 -14.18 -15.00 -5.91
C ILE A 50 -14.21 -16.47 -5.47
N LYS A 51 -13.78 -16.74 -4.24
CA LYS A 51 -13.80 -18.11 -3.69
C LYS A 51 -15.20 -18.65 -3.54
N GLU A 52 -16.15 -17.80 -3.14
CA GLU A 52 -17.54 -18.21 -2.95
C GLU A 52 -18.29 -18.40 -4.27
N LEU A 53 -18.14 -17.47 -5.21
CA LEU A 53 -18.88 -17.47 -6.47
C LEU A 53 -18.13 -18.18 -7.61
N GLY A 54 -16.80 -18.33 -7.49
CA GLY A 54 -16.00 -18.93 -8.55
C GLY A 54 -15.61 -17.91 -9.62
N THR A 55 -14.97 -18.42 -10.67
CA THR A 55 -14.45 -17.58 -11.77
C THR A 55 -15.52 -17.15 -12.76
N THR A 56 -16.64 -17.87 -12.79
CA THR A 56 -17.77 -17.54 -13.67
C THR A 56 -19.05 -17.45 -12.85
N VAL A 57 -19.94 -16.61 -13.31
CA VAL A 57 -21.28 -16.46 -12.71
C VAL A 57 -22.30 -16.56 -13.83
N SER A 58 -23.54 -16.91 -13.46
CA SER A 58 -24.64 -16.99 -14.42
C SER A 58 -25.71 -15.98 -14.05
N LYS A 59 -26.30 -15.38 -15.07
CA LYS A 59 -27.39 -14.44 -14.88
C LYS A 59 -28.49 -14.73 -15.91
N GLU A 60 -29.72 -14.73 -15.44
CA GLU A 60 -30.88 -14.92 -16.29
C GLU A 60 -31.34 -13.56 -16.83
N TYR A 61 -31.13 -13.33 -18.12
CA TYR A 61 -31.58 -12.09 -18.78
C TYR A 61 -32.96 -12.23 -19.39
N VAL A 62 -33.27 -13.43 -19.86
CA VAL A 62 -34.58 -13.77 -20.39
C VAL A 62 -35.08 -15.02 -19.67
N LYS A 63 -36.36 -15.07 -19.34
CA LYS A 63 -36.94 -16.19 -18.60
C LYS A 63 -36.57 -17.52 -19.28
N GLY A 64 -35.93 -18.40 -18.51
CA GLY A 64 -35.47 -19.69 -18.98
C GLY A 64 -34.12 -19.70 -19.69
N ARG A 65 -33.45 -18.52 -19.85
CA ARG A 65 -32.13 -18.44 -20.48
C ARG A 65 -31.13 -17.84 -19.51
N LYS A 66 -30.04 -18.54 -19.28
CA LYS A 66 -28.94 -18.10 -18.42
C LYS A 66 -27.72 -17.82 -19.28
N ASN A 67 -27.11 -16.66 -19.06
CA ASN A 67 -25.81 -16.33 -19.64
C ASN A 67 -24.74 -16.54 -18.59
N ILE A 68 -23.68 -17.22 -19.01
CA ILE A 68 -22.51 -17.43 -18.16
C ILE A 68 -21.46 -16.39 -18.55
N TYR A 69 -20.92 -15.68 -17.56
CA TYR A 69 -19.89 -14.67 -17.81
C TYR A 69 -18.87 -14.69 -16.69
N THR A 70 -17.72 -14.05 -16.93
CA THR A 70 -16.66 -13.96 -15.94
C THR A 70 -17.16 -13.20 -14.71
N ASN A 71 -16.84 -13.73 -13.54
CA ASN A 71 -17.20 -13.06 -12.28
C ASN A 71 -16.60 -11.65 -12.27
N PRO A 72 -17.42 -10.58 -12.18
CA PRO A 72 -16.93 -9.22 -12.20
C PRO A 72 -15.92 -8.92 -11.08
N ALA A 73 -15.97 -9.65 -9.97
CA ALA A 73 -15.03 -9.48 -8.87
C ALA A 73 -13.58 -9.71 -9.31
N ILE A 74 -13.35 -10.56 -10.34
CA ILE A 74 -12.01 -10.82 -10.87
C ILE A 74 -11.44 -9.56 -11.53
N THR A 75 -12.25 -8.86 -12.33
CA THR A 75 -11.84 -7.61 -12.96
C THR A 75 -11.54 -6.54 -11.91
N GLU A 76 -12.42 -6.40 -10.93
CA GLU A 76 -12.23 -5.44 -9.85
C GLU A 76 -11.01 -5.79 -9.00
N TYR A 77 -10.78 -7.07 -8.74
CA TYR A 77 -9.59 -7.53 -8.03
C TYR A 77 -8.32 -7.10 -8.77
N ASN A 78 -8.26 -7.35 -10.08
CA ASN A 78 -7.08 -7.01 -10.86
C ASN A 78 -6.82 -5.51 -10.91
N LYS A 79 -7.88 -4.70 -11.04
CA LYS A 79 -7.77 -3.24 -11.00
C LYS A 79 -7.27 -2.75 -9.64
N THR A 80 -7.84 -3.30 -8.57
CA THR A 80 -7.46 -2.90 -7.21
C THR A 80 -6.04 -3.34 -6.89
N ALA A 81 -5.63 -4.54 -7.32
CA ALA A 81 -4.27 -5.04 -7.13
C ALA A 81 -3.25 -4.14 -7.83
N THR A 82 -3.54 -3.72 -9.06
CA THR A 82 -2.68 -2.79 -9.80
C THR A 82 -2.57 -1.45 -9.07
N ALA A 83 -3.71 -0.91 -8.62
CA ALA A 83 -3.73 0.34 -7.86
C ALA A 83 -2.97 0.20 -6.55
N CYS A 84 -3.12 -0.92 -5.86
CA CYS A 84 -2.42 -1.19 -4.60
C CYS A 84 -0.91 -1.28 -4.80
N ASN A 85 -0.46 -1.91 -5.90
CA ASN A 85 0.97 -1.95 -6.23
C ASN A 85 1.53 -0.53 -6.41
N GLY A 86 0.78 0.35 -7.06
CA GLY A 86 1.15 1.76 -7.20
C GLY A 86 1.22 2.46 -5.86
N THR A 87 0.27 2.19 -4.97
CA THR A 87 0.27 2.76 -3.61
C THR A 87 1.49 2.30 -2.81
N VAL A 88 1.84 1.01 -2.91
CA VAL A 88 3.03 0.47 -2.23
C VAL A 88 4.30 1.14 -2.76
N ALA A 89 4.42 1.30 -4.08
CA ALA A 89 5.56 2.00 -4.67
C ALA A 89 5.65 3.44 -4.15
N THR A 90 4.51 4.12 -4.03
CA THR A 90 4.45 5.48 -3.48
C THR A 90 4.90 5.49 -2.02
N LEU A 91 4.43 4.53 -1.21
CA LEU A 91 4.85 4.43 0.20
C LEU A 91 6.36 4.25 0.32
N ILE A 92 6.93 3.37 -0.49
CA ILE A 92 8.37 3.13 -0.49
C ILE A 92 9.12 4.41 -0.83
N ASN A 93 8.66 5.13 -1.85
CA ASN A 93 9.27 6.38 -2.26
C ASN A 93 9.15 7.46 -1.20
N ILE A 94 8.02 7.56 -0.51
CA ILE A 94 7.82 8.52 0.57
C ILE A 94 8.80 8.25 1.70
N VAL A 95 8.88 7.00 2.15
CA VAL A 95 9.78 6.62 3.25
C VAL A 95 11.23 6.90 2.87
N LYS A 96 11.61 6.54 1.65
CA LYS A 96 12.97 6.75 1.16
C LYS A 96 13.31 8.24 1.06
N SER A 97 12.45 9.04 0.42
CA SER A 97 12.67 10.48 0.24
C SER A 97 12.76 11.23 1.56
N LEU A 98 11.80 10.96 2.46
CA LEU A 98 11.77 11.66 3.75
C LEU A 98 12.95 11.26 4.63
N SER A 99 13.36 10.01 4.56
CA SER A 99 14.53 9.51 5.27
C SER A 99 15.81 10.21 4.76
N GLU A 100 15.98 10.30 3.44
CA GLU A 100 17.11 10.97 2.81
C GLU A 100 17.13 12.47 3.12
N GLU A 101 15.97 13.14 3.06
CA GLU A 101 15.86 14.56 3.41
C GLU A 101 16.25 14.81 4.86
N GLY A 102 15.78 13.93 5.77
CA GLY A 102 16.14 14.03 7.18
C GLY A 102 17.64 13.91 7.40
N GLU A 103 18.28 12.96 6.74
CA GLU A 103 19.72 12.76 6.80
C GLU A 103 20.46 13.97 6.20
N ASN A 104 20.00 14.46 5.05
CA ASN A 104 20.62 15.62 4.40
C ASN A 104 20.50 16.89 5.25
N LYS A 105 19.35 17.12 5.87
CA LYS A 105 19.14 18.27 6.75
C LYS A 105 20.04 18.19 7.97
N THR A 106 20.18 17.02 8.56
CA THR A 106 21.06 16.79 9.71
C THR A 106 22.51 17.06 9.33
N THR A 107 22.94 16.56 8.17
CA THR A 107 24.29 16.77 7.67
C THR A 107 24.59 18.26 7.44
N LYS A 108 23.65 18.99 6.84
CA LYS A 108 23.77 20.42 6.59
C LYS A 108 23.85 21.23 7.90
N LEU A 109 23.01 20.87 8.87
CA LEU A 109 23.03 21.47 10.19
C LEU A 109 24.38 21.23 10.90
N ASP A 110 24.86 20.00 10.84
CA ASP A 110 26.14 19.63 11.42
C ASP A 110 27.29 20.43 10.78
N GLN A 111 27.26 20.60 9.46
CA GLN A 111 28.23 21.40 8.74
C GLN A 111 28.18 22.88 9.15
N LEU A 112 26.97 23.43 9.26
CA LEU A 112 26.78 24.82 9.70
C LEU A 112 27.32 25.05 11.11
N LEU A 113 27.03 24.09 12.00
CA LEU A 113 27.53 24.18 13.38
C LEU A 113 29.03 24.08 13.43
N ALA A 114 29.63 23.22 12.61
CA ALA A 114 31.08 23.10 12.52
C ALA A 114 31.73 24.39 11.98
N ASP A 115 31.14 24.99 10.94
CA ASP A 115 31.60 26.24 10.34
C ASP A 115 31.53 27.39 11.34
N LEU A 116 30.43 27.47 12.10
CA LEU A 116 30.29 28.48 13.15
C LEU A 116 31.31 28.31 14.27
N SER A 117 31.61 27.07 14.62
CA SER A 117 32.64 26.78 15.62
C SER A 117 34.04 27.09 15.12
N ALA A 118 34.28 26.95 13.82
CA ALA A 118 35.58 27.24 13.21
C ALA A 118 35.88 28.74 13.11
N ASP A 119 34.83 29.58 13.08
CA ASP A 119 34.97 31.04 12.98
C ASP A 119 35.32 31.72 14.33
N ASP A 120 35.32 30.96 15.38
CA ASP A 120 35.80 31.44 16.68
C ASP A 120 37.32 31.26 16.76
#